data_46dcbf3925001cc40ea420075387aa5b
#
_entry.id   46dcbf3925001cc40ea420075387aa5b
#
_cell.length_a   1.000
_cell.length_b   1.000
_cell.length_c   1.000
_cell.angle_alpha   90.00
_cell.angle_beta   90.00
_cell.angle_gamma   90.00
#
_symmetry.space_group_name_H-M   'P 1'
#
loop_
_entity.id
_entity.type
_entity.pdbx_description
1 polymer ?
#
loop_
_entity_poly.entity_id
_entity_poly.type
_entity_poly.pdbx_seq_one_letter_code
_entity_poly.pdbx_strand_id
1 'polypeptide(L)'
;MKIEFGGLTEKRIEEFNGGKGAINLKSIDKNDVKFLSARLEPGSSVGMHKHLDTCEIIIILSGKAKAICDGETEMLVAGSCHFCPRGSSHTLMNIGEDDLVFVAAVPRQI
;
A
#
# COMPACT_ATOMS: atom_id res chain seq x y z
N MET A 1 13.75 -8.72 15.03
CA MET A 1 14.05 -9.07 13.62
C MET A 1 14.08 -7.81 12.77
N LYS A 2 15.15 -7.61 12.05
CA LYS A 2 15.29 -6.42 11.21
C LYS A 2 14.80 -6.73 9.79
N ILE A 3 13.99 -5.82 9.21
CA ILE A 3 13.55 -5.90 7.82
C ILE A 3 14.35 -4.86 7.03
N GLU A 4 15.15 -5.32 6.09
CA GLU A 4 16.00 -4.48 5.23
C GLU A 4 15.42 -4.45 3.81
N PHE A 5 14.91 -3.31 3.39
CA PHE A 5 14.42 -3.14 2.01
C PHE A 5 15.53 -2.82 1.02
N GLY A 6 16.64 -2.25 1.49
CA GLY A 6 17.73 -1.78 0.63
C GLY A 6 18.32 -2.84 -0.29
N GLY A 7 18.38 -4.09 0.16
CA GLY A 7 18.92 -5.21 -0.63
C GLY A 7 17.89 -5.88 -1.54
N LEU A 8 16.64 -5.46 -1.53
CA LEU A 8 15.59 -6.07 -2.34
C LEU A 8 15.48 -5.40 -3.71
N THR A 9 15.11 -6.19 -4.71
CA THR A 9 14.87 -5.68 -6.06
C THR A 9 13.52 -4.99 -6.13
N GLU A 10 13.51 -3.74 -6.61
CA GLU A 10 12.27 -3.02 -6.89
C GLU A 10 11.67 -3.53 -8.18
N LYS A 11 10.36 -3.83 -8.15
CA LYS A 11 9.60 -4.25 -9.32
C LYS A 11 8.57 -3.20 -9.66
N ARG A 12 8.51 -2.79 -10.93
CA ARG A 12 7.46 -1.91 -11.42
C ARG A 12 6.31 -2.77 -11.92
N ILE A 13 5.13 -2.57 -11.35
CA ILE A 13 3.93 -3.35 -11.67
C ILE A 13 2.86 -2.38 -12.18
N GLU A 14 2.39 -2.62 -13.40
CA GLU A 14 1.30 -1.84 -13.98
C GLU A 14 -0.05 -2.44 -13.57
N GLU A 15 -1.04 -1.58 -13.38
CA GLU A 15 -2.43 -1.97 -13.05
C GLU A 15 -2.50 -2.91 -11.85
N PHE A 16 -1.76 -2.58 -10.79
CA PHE A 16 -1.69 -3.41 -9.59
C PHE A 16 -3.07 -3.57 -8.96
N ASN A 17 -3.50 -4.81 -8.77
CA ASN A 17 -4.86 -5.15 -8.30
C ASN A 17 -5.97 -4.51 -9.16
N GLY A 18 -5.72 -4.31 -10.45
CA GLY A 18 -6.69 -3.69 -11.36
C GLY A 18 -6.74 -2.17 -11.29
N GLY A 19 -5.79 -1.54 -10.62
CA GLY A 19 -5.71 -0.09 -10.54
C GLY A 19 -5.17 0.56 -11.81
N LYS A 20 -4.89 1.87 -11.73
CA LYS A 20 -4.33 2.65 -12.84
C LYS A 20 -2.84 2.85 -12.65
N GLY A 21 -2.12 3.05 -13.76
CA GLY A 21 -0.72 3.42 -13.76
C GLY A 21 0.17 2.35 -13.17
N ALA A 22 1.13 2.73 -12.33
CA ALA A 22 2.13 1.80 -11.86
C ALA A 22 2.56 2.03 -10.40
N ILE A 23 2.92 0.94 -9.75
CA ILE A 23 3.56 0.93 -8.45
C ILE A 23 4.96 0.34 -8.59
N ASN A 24 5.91 0.91 -7.86
CA ASN A 24 7.27 0.40 -7.77
C ASN A 24 7.43 -0.20 -6.37
N LEU A 25 7.61 -1.52 -6.31
CA LEU A 25 7.38 -2.29 -5.10
C LEU A 25 8.57 -3.15 -4.72
N LYS A 26 8.96 -3.08 -3.46
CA LYS A 26 9.85 -4.04 -2.80
C LYS A 26 9.04 -4.76 -1.74
N SER A 27 9.13 -6.08 -1.69
CA SER A 27 8.40 -6.85 -0.69
C SER A 27 9.18 -8.02 -0.15
N ILE A 28 8.89 -8.41 1.07
CA ILE A 28 9.47 -9.58 1.72
C ILE A 28 8.47 -10.17 2.70
N ASP A 29 8.40 -11.49 2.73
CA ASP A 29 7.52 -12.21 3.66
C ASP A 29 8.35 -12.78 4.82
N LYS A 30 7.92 -12.48 6.05
CA LYS A 30 8.53 -13.00 7.28
C LYS A 30 7.44 -13.32 8.29
N ASN A 31 7.43 -14.53 8.82
CA ASN A 31 6.49 -14.95 9.89
C ASN A 31 5.02 -14.61 9.57
N ASP A 32 4.58 -14.96 8.36
CA ASP A 32 3.21 -14.72 7.88
C ASP A 32 2.84 -13.23 7.81
N VAL A 33 3.83 -12.36 7.68
CA VAL A 33 3.63 -10.93 7.44
C VAL A 33 4.35 -10.54 6.16
N LYS A 34 3.63 -9.90 5.24
CA LYS A 34 4.25 -9.29 4.06
C LYS A 34 4.62 -7.85 4.41
N PHE A 35 5.89 -7.51 4.24
CA PHE A 35 6.38 -6.14 4.44
C PHE A 35 6.63 -5.52 3.08
N LEU A 36 6.15 -4.30 2.89
CA LEU A 36 6.23 -3.58 1.61
C LEU A 36 6.90 -2.24 1.78
N SER A 37 7.73 -1.87 0.79
CA SER A 37 8.20 -0.51 0.61
C SER A 37 7.87 -0.12 -0.83
N ALA A 38 7.12 0.94 -1.01
CA ALA A 38 6.49 1.23 -2.30
C ALA A 38 6.51 2.69 -2.68
N ARG A 39 6.54 2.92 -3.99
CA ARG A 39 6.31 4.22 -4.62
C ARG A 39 5.18 4.07 -5.62
N LEU A 40 4.11 4.82 -5.44
CA LEU A 40 2.98 4.85 -6.36
C LEU A 40 3.13 6.10 -7.23
N GLU A 41 3.26 5.91 -8.54
CA GLU A 41 3.52 7.02 -9.47
C GLU A 41 2.35 8.00 -9.52
N PRO A 42 2.58 9.28 -9.90
CA PRO A 42 1.48 10.25 -9.99
C PRO A 42 0.35 9.75 -10.88
N GLY A 43 -0.89 9.97 -10.44
CA GLY A 43 -2.08 9.52 -11.15
C GLY A 43 -2.36 8.03 -11.05
N SER A 44 -1.51 7.29 -10.36
CA SER A 44 -1.63 5.84 -10.22
C SER A 44 -2.47 5.45 -9.00
N SER A 45 -2.99 4.23 -9.03
CA SER A 45 -3.76 3.67 -7.92
C SER A 45 -3.50 2.19 -7.76
N VAL A 46 -3.60 1.73 -6.51
CA VAL A 46 -3.76 0.31 -6.19
C VAL A 46 -5.25 0.03 -6.30
N GLY A 47 -5.66 -0.91 -7.14
CA GLY A 47 -7.08 -1.18 -7.37
C GLY A 47 -7.80 -1.69 -6.14
N MET A 48 -9.13 -1.59 -6.16
CA MET A 48 -9.98 -2.06 -5.07
C MET A 48 -9.79 -3.57 -4.88
N HIS A 49 -9.45 -3.99 -3.67
CA HIS A 49 -9.26 -5.40 -3.35
C HIS A 49 -9.65 -5.69 -1.91
N LYS A 50 -10.05 -6.93 -1.66
CA LYS A 50 -10.50 -7.37 -0.35
C LYS A 50 -9.41 -8.17 0.36
N HIS A 51 -9.20 -7.88 1.64
CA HIS A 51 -8.33 -8.66 2.51
C HIS A 51 -9.15 -9.75 3.20
N LEU A 52 -9.07 -11.00 2.69
CA LEU A 52 -9.88 -12.12 3.19
C LEU A 52 -9.35 -12.66 4.53
N ASP A 53 -8.05 -12.92 4.62
CA ASP A 53 -7.40 -13.53 5.78
C ASP A 53 -6.21 -12.71 6.28
N THR A 54 -6.13 -11.46 5.86
CA THR A 54 -5.10 -10.50 6.25
C THR A 54 -5.74 -9.19 6.67
N CYS A 55 -4.96 -8.34 7.32
CA CYS A 55 -5.24 -6.90 7.39
C CYS A 55 -4.08 -6.17 6.74
N GLU A 56 -4.21 -4.87 6.55
CA GLU A 56 -3.11 -4.07 6.02
C GLU A 56 -2.96 -2.78 6.79
N ILE A 57 -1.71 -2.45 7.14
CA ILE A 57 -1.34 -1.21 7.82
C ILE A 57 -0.41 -0.47 6.86
N ILE A 58 -0.78 0.74 6.45
CA ILE A 58 -0.01 1.57 5.53
C ILE A 58 0.43 2.84 6.24
N ILE A 59 1.73 3.13 6.21
CA ILE A 59 2.29 4.37 6.76
C ILE A 59 2.78 5.21 5.58
N ILE A 60 2.21 6.40 5.41
CA ILE A 60 2.62 7.33 4.36
C ILE A 60 3.90 8.05 4.80
N LEU A 61 4.93 8.00 3.98
CA LEU A 61 6.21 8.67 4.24
C LEU A 61 6.32 9.98 3.49
N SER A 62 5.76 10.07 2.27
CA SER A 62 5.84 11.27 1.43
C SER A 62 4.73 11.27 0.42
N GLY A 63 4.22 12.46 0.09
CA GLY A 63 3.17 12.62 -0.91
C GLY A 63 1.78 12.75 -0.32
N LYS A 64 0.78 12.69 -1.18
CA LYS A 64 -0.64 12.84 -0.81
C LYS A 64 -1.44 11.70 -1.43
N ALA A 65 -2.29 11.09 -0.64
CA ALA A 65 -3.09 9.95 -1.06
C ALA A 65 -4.55 10.10 -0.67
N LYS A 66 -5.38 9.37 -1.39
CA LYS A 66 -6.78 9.14 -1.06
C LYS A 66 -6.97 7.64 -0.93
N ALA A 67 -7.55 7.20 0.17
CA ALA A 67 -7.94 5.81 0.34
C ALA A 67 -9.45 5.73 0.48
N ILE A 68 -10.01 4.65 -0.04
CA ILE A 68 -11.43 4.32 0.17
C ILE A 68 -11.45 2.93 0.76
N CYS A 69 -12.06 2.80 1.95
CA CYS A 69 -12.18 1.52 2.64
C CYS A 69 -13.63 1.33 3.06
N ASP A 70 -14.26 0.26 2.56
CA ASP A 70 -15.68 -0.06 2.82
C ASP A 70 -16.59 1.15 2.61
N GLY A 71 -16.36 1.91 1.53
CA GLY A 71 -17.15 3.07 1.16
C GLY A 71 -16.76 4.38 1.86
N GLU A 72 -15.87 4.35 2.84
CA GLU A 72 -15.39 5.55 3.53
C GLU A 72 -14.11 6.07 2.89
N THR A 73 -14.08 7.38 2.64
CA THR A 73 -12.94 8.06 2.01
C THR A 73 -12.07 8.71 3.07
N GLU A 74 -10.76 8.50 2.97
CA GLU A 74 -9.74 9.13 3.82
C GLU A 74 -8.73 9.86 2.96
N MET A 75 -8.33 11.05 3.40
CA MET A 75 -7.23 11.80 2.81
C MET A 75 -5.99 11.59 3.67
N LEU A 76 -4.89 11.16 3.05
CA LEU A 76 -3.67 10.76 3.75
C LEU A 76 -2.51 11.63 3.31
N VAL A 77 -1.65 11.99 4.27
CA VAL A 77 -0.42 12.75 4.06
C VAL A 77 0.72 12.07 4.79
N ALA A 78 1.94 12.58 4.63
CA ALA A 78 3.10 12.06 5.36
C ALA A 78 2.81 12.00 6.86
N GLY A 79 3.06 10.85 7.48
CA GLY A 79 2.75 10.58 8.88
C GLY A 79 1.39 9.94 9.12
N SER A 80 0.49 9.92 8.12
CA SER A 80 -0.79 9.22 8.23
C SER A 80 -0.59 7.71 8.24
N CYS A 81 -1.44 7.03 9.02
CA CYS A 81 -1.54 5.57 9.03
C CYS A 81 -2.93 5.18 8.56
N HIS A 82 -2.99 4.38 7.49
CA HIS A 82 -4.25 3.82 6.99
C HIS A 82 -4.33 2.36 7.39
N PHE A 83 -5.45 1.95 7.97
CA PHE A 83 -5.69 0.58 8.38
C PHE A 83 -6.87 -0.01 7.62
N CYS A 84 -6.64 -1.14 6.94
CA CYS A 84 -7.69 -1.93 6.31
C CYS A 84 -7.88 -3.22 7.13
N PRO A 85 -8.97 -3.34 7.91
CA PRO A 85 -9.20 -4.53 8.71
C PRO A 85 -9.41 -5.79 7.86
N ARG A 86 -9.21 -6.94 8.48
CA ARG A 86 -9.56 -8.21 7.83
C ARG A 86 -11.02 -8.21 7.41
N GLY A 87 -11.28 -8.67 6.19
CA GLY A 87 -12.61 -8.73 5.61
C GLY A 87 -13.03 -7.45 4.90
N SER A 88 -12.27 -6.37 5.02
CA SER A 88 -12.57 -5.10 4.37
C SER A 88 -11.95 -5.02 2.98
N SER A 89 -12.52 -4.15 2.15
CA SER A 89 -12.01 -3.84 0.81
C SER A 89 -11.52 -2.40 0.77
N HIS A 90 -10.38 -2.16 0.13
CA HIS A 90 -9.85 -0.81 0.01
C HIS A 90 -9.11 -0.58 -1.30
N THR A 91 -8.88 0.70 -1.58
CA THR A 91 -8.02 1.17 -2.66
C THR A 91 -7.16 2.32 -2.14
N LEU A 92 -6.03 2.57 -2.79
CA LEU A 92 -5.13 3.68 -2.48
C LEU A 92 -4.79 4.41 -3.77
N MET A 93 -4.95 5.72 -3.78
CA MET A 93 -4.71 6.55 -4.96
C MET A 93 -3.71 7.64 -4.66
N ASN A 94 -2.74 7.83 -5.56
CA ASN A 94 -1.85 8.99 -5.51
C ASN A 94 -2.59 10.18 -6.11
N ILE A 95 -2.87 11.19 -5.29
CA ILE A 95 -3.55 12.42 -5.70
C ILE A 95 -2.60 13.63 -5.72
N GLY A 96 -1.31 13.41 -5.48
CA GLY A 96 -0.29 14.44 -5.53
C GLY A 96 0.39 14.53 -6.89
N GLU A 97 1.37 15.44 -6.99
CA GLU A 97 2.15 15.64 -8.22
C GLU A 97 3.42 14.80 -8.24
N ASP A 98 3.87 14.33 -7.10
CA ASP A 98 5.07 13.50 -6.93
C ASP A 98 4.69 12.07 -6.58
N ASP A 99 5.68 11.17 -6.53
CA ASP A 99 5.48 9.81 -6.07
C ASP A 99 4.88 9.80 -4.66
N LEU A 100 3.92 8.93 -4.45
CA LEU A 100 3.44 8.60 -3.12
C LEU A 100 4.35 7.51 -2.56
N VAL A 101 5.07 7.81 -1.50
CA VAL A 101 6.01 6.87 -0.87
C VAL A 101 5.40 6.37 0.42
N PHE A 102 5.35 5.05 0.56
CA PHE A 102 4.79 4.44 1.77
C PHE A 102 5.44 3.10 2.09
N VAL A 103 5.29 2.70 3.34
CA VAL A 103 5.61 1.35 3.80
C VAL A 103 4.32 0.71 4.31
N ALA A 104 4.24 -0.59 4.20
CA ALA A 104 3.06 -1.32 4.64
C ALA A 104 3.42 -2.67 5.24
N ALA A 105 2.56 -3.15 6.11
CA ALA A 105 2.61 -4.50 6.61
C ALA A 105 1.26 -5.16 6.39
N VAL A 106 1.28 -6.42 5.92
CA VAL A 106 0.09 -7.21 5.64
C VAL A 106 0.18 -8.50 6.46
N PRO A 107 -0.20 -8.44 7.76
CA PRO A 107 -0.20 -9.63 8.61
C PRO A 107 -1.32 -10.58 8.24
N ARG A 108 -1.01 -11.87 8.27
CA ARG A 108 -2.04 -12.89 8.15
C ARG A 108 -2.82 -12.98 9.46
N GLN A 109 -4.14 -13.06 9.35
CA GLN A 109 -5.05 -13.17 10.49
C GLN A 109 -6.02 -14.32 10.25
N ILE A 110 -5.93 -15.34 11.04
CA ILE A 110 -6.78 -16.51 10.97
C ILE A 110 -7.61 -16.67 12.24
#